data_7103502239a9a9ddc4e880aea3ea8a76
#
_entry.id   7103502239a9a9ddc4e880aea3ea8a76
#
_cell.length_a   1.000
_cell.length_b   1.000
_cell.length_c   1.000
_cell.angle_alpha   90.00
_cell.angle_beta   90.00
_cell.angle_gamma   90.00
#
_symmetry.space_group_name_H-M   'P 1'
#
loop_
_entity.id
_entity.type
_entity.pdbx_description
1 polymer ?
#
loop_
_entity_poly.entity_id
_entity_poly.type
_entity_poly.pdbx_seq_one_letter_code
_entity_poly.pdbx_strand_id
1 'polypeptide(L)'
;MSNEKARENAAEEKAERSLLGASSITGSMTLVSRFLGLARDVVIARLFGASDAADAFFLANKIPNFLRRLFAEGAFNQAFVPVLSEYRSLRSHDDVRELIAAVAASLGGIITLISVVVMIAAPVIAIPLAYGFNDEPGKFALFVEMLRITFPYLLLISMTALCGAVLNSYGRFAVPAITPALLNICLIGSAFLLAPYLHTPELALAWGVLIAGVAQLLFQLPFLAQMRLLPMPKPSAGHEGVARIKTLMLPALFGVSVNQINLLLDSFIASLLVSGSVSWLYFSDRLMELPLGTFGVALAIVVLPSLSRKHAENSLAEFTQTLDWALRLVFLIAVPAALALVMLAKPLLITLFHNDNFSVNDVQQAAGSLQAYALGLLGFMAVKVFAPGFYARQDTRTPVRIAMIALAVNMLLNVVFYLQGFAHVGLAAATSIAACVNAGLLLRGLLQQGAFRFARGWGVWLLRLAAANSALAAFLYTQAGMWRDWLEWSASAQIMHMAILVGGGLAVYAIVLVAAGLRWRDVYR
;
A
#
# COMPACT_ATOMS: atom_id res chain seq x y z
N MET A 1 -11.17 -43.35 -20.54
CA MET A 1 -11.48 -42.84 -19.18
C MET A 1 -10.28 -42.82 -18.22
N SER A 2 -9.47 -43.85 -18.04
CA SER A 2 -8.30 -43.81 -17.11
C SER A 2 -7.15 -42.88 -17.62
N ASN A 3 -6.85 -42.91 -18.90
CA ASN A 3 -5.77 -42.09 -19.51
C ASN A 3 -6.15 -40.60 -19.69
N GLU A 4 -7.43 -40.29 -19.81
CA GLU A 4 -7.92 -38.90 -19.86
C GLU A 4 -7.85 -38.23 -18.48
N LYS A 5 -8.31 -38.89 -17.43
CA LYS A 5 -8.19 -38.42 -16.05
C LYS A 5 -6.73 -38.23 -15.61
N ALA A 6 -5.82 -39.12 -16.06
CA ALA A 6 -4.39 -38.98 -15.77
C ALA A 6 -3.77 -37.77 -16.49
N ARG A 7 -4.22 -37.45 -17.71
CA ARG A 7 -3.80 -36.25 -18.46
C ARG A 7 -4.39 -34.97 -17.88
N GLU A 8 -5.64 -34.98 -17.44
CA GLU A 8 -6.28 -33.86 -16.73
C GLU A 8 -5.57 -33.56 -15.41
N ASN A 9 -5.33 -34.58 -14.59
CA ASN A 9 -4.61 -34.42 -13.32
C ASN A 9 -3.18 -33.91 -13.52
N ALA A 10 -2.46 -34.40 -14.55
CA ALA A 10 -1.12 -33.91 -14.87
C ALA A 10 -1.11 -32.47 -15.41
N ALA A 11 -2.16 -32.07 -16.14
CA ALA A 11 -2.34 -30.69 -16.61
C ALA A 11 -2.69 -29.74 -15.46
N GLU A 12 -3.55 -30.17 -14.53
CA GLU A 12 -3.89 -29.44 -13.31
C GLU A 12 -2.66 -29.26 -12.40
N GLU A 13 -1.91 -30.33 -12.15
CA GLU A 13 -0.69 -30.27 -11.32
C GLU A 13 0.38 -29.37 -11.96
N LYS A 14 0.52 -29.37 -13.28
CA LYS A 14 1.43 -28.49 -14.00
C LYS A 14 0.97 -27.04 -13.98
N ALA A 15 -0.34 -26.78 -14.05
CA ALA A 15 -0.92 -25.44 -13.90
C ALA A 15 -0.75 -24.93 -12.47
N GLU A 16 -0.96 -25.78 -11.46
CA GLU A 16 -0.78 -25.44 -10.05
C GLU A 16 0.68 -25.12 -9.70
N ARG A 17 1.64 -25.92 -10.19
CA ARG A 17 3.08 -25.65 -10.05
C ARG A 17 3.49 -24.34 -10.76
N SER A 18 2.91 -24.07 -11.91
CA SER A 18 3.14 -22.80 -12.65
C SER A 18 2.61 -21.59 -11.88
N LEU A 19 1.42 -21.71 -11.26
CA LEU A 19 0.82 -20.66 -10.44
C LEU A 19 1.60 -20.44 -9.13
N LEU A 20 2.07 -21.49 -8.48
CA LEU A 20 2.91 -21.40 -7.29
C LEU A 20 4.26 -20.75 -7.62
N GLY A 21 4.88 -21.11 -8.74
CA GLY A 21 6.11 -20.48 -9.21
C GLY A 21 5.92 -18.99 -9.53
N ALA A 22 4.83 -18.62 -10.21
CA ALA A 22 4.49 -17.24 -10.50
C ALA A 22 4.21 -16.43 -9.22
N SER A 23 3.50 -17.00 -8.27
CA SER A 23 3.21 -16.37 -6.97
C SER A 23 4.47 -16.17 -6.14
N SER A 24 5.40 -17.12 -6.14
CA SER A 24 6.69 -17.03 -5.45
C SER A 24 7.57 -15.92 -6.05
N ILE A 25 7.66 -15.84 -7.38
CA ILE A 25 8.40 -14.79 -8.08
C ILE A 25 7.79 -13.42 -7.78
N THR A 26 6.48 -13.28 -7.91
CA THR A 26 5.79 -12.02 -7.64
C THR A 26 5.96 -11.61 -6.19
N GLY A 27 5.87 -12.54 -5.24
CA GLY A 27 6.07 -12.29 -3.81
C GLY A 27 7.49 -11.82 -3.49
N SER A 28 8.52 -12.49 -4.02
CA SER A 28 9.92 -12.10 -3.81
C SER A 28 10.23 -10.73 -4.43
N MET A 29 9.75 -10.44 -5.64
CA MET A 29 9.94 -9.13 -6.28
C MET A 29 9.22 -8.01 -5.51
N THR A 30 8.06 -8.30 -4.93
CA THR A 30 7.33 -7.37 -4.06
C THR A 30 8.14 -7.06 -2.80
N LEU A 31 8.76 -8.06 -2.18
CA LEU A 31 9.63 -7.85 -1.01
C LEU A 31 10.84 -6.99 -1.36
N VAL A 32 11.53 -7.28 -2.47
CA VAL A 32 12.66 -6.46 -2.95
C VAL A 32 12.22 -5.01 -3.17
N SER A 33 11.07 -4.79 -3.82
CA SER A 33 10.53 -3.45 -4.03
C SER A 33 10.21 -2.71 -2.72
N ARG A 34 9.76 -3.42 -1.67
CA ARG A 34 9.50 -2.83 -0.33
C ARG A 34 10.79 -2.41 0.36
N PHE A 35 11.84 -3.25 0.33
CA PHE A 35 13.14 -2.89 0.88
C PHE A 35 13.75 -1.70 0.14
N LEU A 36 13.68 -1.66 -1.18
CA LEU A 36 14.09 -0.51 -1.97
C LEU A 36 13.26 0.75 -1.66
N GLY A 37 11.97 0.57 -1.38
CA GLY A 37 11.10 1.66 -0.93
C GLY A 37 11.54 2.24 0.41
N LEU A 38 11.89 1.39 1.39
CA LEU A 38 12.43 1.85 2.66
C LEU A 38 13.79 2.54 2.48
N ALA A 39 14.69 1.97 1.66
CA ALA A 39 15.98 2.59 1.36
C ALA A 39 15.81 3.97 0.72
N ARG A 40 14.87 4.13 -0.22
CA ARG A 40 14.50 5.43 -0.79
C ARG A 40 14.04 6.41 0.29
N ASP A 41 13.16 5.97 1.19
CA ASP A 41 12.60 6.84 2.23
C ASP A 41 13.70 7.28 3.22
N VAL A 42 14.65 6.39 3.52
CA VAL A 42 15.86 6.74 4.31
C VAL A 42 16.71 7.80 3.57
N VAL A 43 16.93 7.63 2.27
CA VAL A 43 17.68 8.60 1.46
C VAL A 43 16.97 9.95 1.44
N ILE A 44 15.66 9.97 1.21
CA ILE A 44 14.87 11.21 1.19
C ILE A 44 14.93 11.91 2.56
N ALA A 45 14.71 11.18 3.66
CA ALA A 45 14.76 11.74 5.01
C ALA A 45 16.14 12.31 5.34
N ARG A 46 17.22 11.61 4.97
CA ARG A 46 18.60 12.04 5.27
C ARG A 46 19.08 13.20 4.40
N LEU A 47 18.63 13.31 3.16
CA LEU A 47 19.07 14.40 2.27
C LEU A 47 18.19 15.64 2.38
N PHE A 48 16.89 15.48 2.60
CA PHE A 48 15.92 16.59 2.53
C PHE A 48 15.18 16.86 3.85
N GLY A 49 15.25 15.92 4.80
CA GLY A 49 14.62 16.05 6.12
C GLY A 49 13.09 16.12 6.08
N ALA A 50 12.53 16.79 7.09
CA ALA A 50 11.11 17.14 7.18
C ALA A 50 10.93 18.65 6.88
N SER A 51 11.47 19.08 5.76
CA SER A 51 11.46 20.47 5.31
C SER A 51 10.16 20.85 4.60
N ASP A 52 9.95 22.15 4.38
CA ASP A 52 8.85 22.68 3.56
C ASP A 52 8.84 22.11 2.15
N ALA A 53 10.02 21.92 1.58
CA ALA A 53 10.17 21.34 0.27
C ALA A 53 9.86 19.83 0.24
N ALA A 54 10.20 19.10 1.30
CA ALA A 54 9.80 17.70 1.45
C ALA A 54 8.27 17.56 1.61
N ASP A 55 7.64 18.42 2.42
CA ASP A 55 6.18 18.49 2.54
C ASP A 55 5.52 18.78 1.19
N ALA A 56 6.03 19.75 0.44
CA ALA A 56 5.55 20.09 -0.90
C ALA A 56 5.67 18.90 -1.86
N PHE A 57 6.79 18.18 -1.84
CA PHE A 57 7.00 16.99 -2.66
C PHE A 57 6.03 15.86 -2.30
N PHE A 58 5.92 15.53 -1.02
CA PHE A 58 5.04 14.43 -0.60
C PHE A 58 3.59 14.72 -0.97
N LEU A 59 3.14 15.96 -0.79
CA LEU A 59 1.79 16.35 -1.16
C LEU A 59 1.60 16.37 -2.68
N ALA A 60 2.55 16.93 -3.46
CA ALA A 60 2.48 16.94 -4.91
C ALA A 60 2.46 15.54 -5.52
N ASN A 61 3.25 14.60 -4.96
CA ASN A 61 3.31 13.23 -5.43
C ASN A 61 2.06 12.40 -5.05
N LYS A 62 1.31 12.79 -4.01
CA LYS A 62 0.07 12.10 -3.64
C LYS A 62 -1.00 12.20 -4.73
N ILE A 63 -1.08 13.30 -5.45
CA ILE A 63 -2.13 13.56 -6.44
C ILE A 63 -1.99 12.65 -7.67
N PRO A 64 -0.85 12.58 -8.38
CA PRO A 64 -0.65 11.61 -9.44
C PRO A 64 -0.83 10.16 -8.97
N ASN A 65 -0.36 9.83 -7.75
CA ASN A 65 -0.54 8.49 -7.18
C ASN A 65 -2.02 8.15 -6.89
N PHE A 66 -2.80 9.12 -6.42
CA PHE A 66 -4.25 8.97 -6.26
C PHE A 66 -4.91 8.62 -7.60
N LEU A 67 -4.63 9.42 -8.64
CA LEU A 67 -5.19 9.20 -9.97
C LEU A 67 -4.69 7.89 -10.60
N ARG A 68 -3.44 7.52 -10.37
CA ARG A 68 -2.88 6.24 -10.77
C ARG A 68 -3.66 5.05 -10.16
N ARG A 69 -3.91 5.08 -8.87
CA ARG A 69 -4.70 4.03 -8.18
C ARG A 69 -6.13 3.99 -8.68
N LEU A 70 -6.71 5.15 -8.97
CA LEU A 70 -8.07 5.26 -9.47
C LEU A 70 -8.19 4.73 -10.91
N PHE A 71 -7.38 5.25 -11.82
CA PHE A 71 -7.49 4.99 -13.25
C PHE A 71 -6.69 3.78 -13.72
N ALA A 72 -5.42 3.64 -13.31
CA ALA A 72 -4.52 2.67 -13.88
C ALA A 72 -4.55 1.31 -13.18
N GLU A 73 -4.64 1.26 -11.86
CA GLU A 73 -4.59 -0.01 -11.10
C GLU A 73 -5.96 -0.53 -10.70
N GLY A 74 -6.89 0.36 -10.38
CA GLY A 74 -8.22 0.01 -9.86
C GLY A 74 -9.22 -0.29 -10.98
N ALA A 75 -9.91 0.73 -11.44
CA ALA A 75 -11.02 0.60 -12.37
C ALA A 75 -10.60 0.09 -13.76
N PHE A 76 -9.42 0.53 -14.24
CA PHE A 76 -8.94 0.11 -15.56
C PHE A 76 -8.69 -1.40 -15.62
N ASN A 77 -7.96 -1.97 -14.67
CA ASN A 77 -7.67 -3.40 -14.67
C ASN A 77 -8.94 -4.25 -14.55
N GLN A 78 -9.92 -3.80 -13.74
CA GLN A 78 -11.21 -4.49 -13.60
C GLN A 78 -12.02 -4.51 -14.90
N ALA A 79 -11.89 -3.46 -15.72
CA ALA A 79 -12.60 -3.35 -17.00
C ALA A 79 -11.82 -3.97 -18.17
N PHE A 80 -10.51 -3.76 -18.21
CA PHE A 80 -9.66 -4.14 -19.34
C PHE A 80 -9.35 -5.64 -19.39
N VAL A 81 -8.95 -6.23 -18.25
CA VAL A 81 -8.47 -7.62 -18.21
C VAL A 81 -9.52 -8.63 -18.68
N PRO A 82 -10.81 -8.55 -18.30
CA PRO A 82 -11.85 -9.46 -18.82
C PRO A 82 -12.03 -9.34 -20.34
N VAL A 83 -12.07 -8.11 -20.88
CA VAL A 83 -12.23 -7.87 -22.31
C VAL A 83 -11.01 -8.38 -23.09
N LEU A 84 -9.79 -8.13 -22.59
CA LEU A 84 -8.56 -8.65 -23.18
C LEU A 84 -8.55 -10.18 -23.19
N SER A 85 -8.96 -10.82 -22.10
CA SER A 85 -9.01 -12.27 -21.98
C SER A 85 -9.99 -12.88 -22.96
N GLU A 86 -11.15 -12.27 -23.18
CA GLU A 86 -12.13 -12.68 -24.17
C GLU A 86 -11.56 -12.55 -25.59
N TYR A 87 -10.97 -11.40 -25.95
CA TYR A 87 -10.34 -11.20 -27.25
C TYR A 87 -9.25 -12.22 -27.51
N ARG A 88 -8.42 -12.50 -26.53
CA ARG A 88 -7.33 -13.48 -26.61
C ARG A 88 -7.86 -14.91 -26.85
N SER A 89 -9.01 -15.28 -26.28
CA SER A 89 -9.56 -16.63 -26.41
C SER A 89 -10.42 -16.83 -27.64
N LEU A 90 -11.07 -15.78 -28.16
CA LEU A 90 -12.09 -15.89 -29.18
C LEU A 90 -11.71 -15.21 -30.50
N ARG A 91 -10.70 -14.34 -30.53
CA ARG A 91 -10.34 -13.54 -31.71
C ARG A 91 -8.89 -13.77 -32.15
N SER A 92 -8.52 -13.22 -33.31
CA SER A 92 -7.17 -13.33 -33.85
C SER A 92 -6.16 -12.49 -33.04
N HIS A 93 -4.87 -12.80 -33.21
CA HIS A 93 -3.80 -12.02 -32.61
C HIS A 93 -3.78 -10.55 -33.08
N ASP A 94 -4.18 -10.32 -34.34
CA ASP A 94 -4.27 -8.97 -34.91
C ASP A 94 -5.41 -8.16 -34.26
N ASP A 95 -6.56 -8.79 -33.98
CA ASP A 95 -7.67 -8.15 -33.25
C ASP A 95 -7.26 -7.76 -31.84
N VAL A 96 -6.49 -8.61 -31.15
CA VAL A 96 -5.92 -8.28 -29.83
C VAL A 96 -4.97 -7.10 -29.92
N ARG A 97 -4.12 -7.06 -30.94
CA ARG A 97 -3.19 -5.94 -31.17
C ARG A 97 -3.95 -4.65 -31.48
N GLU A 98 -5.02 -4.73 -32.27
CA GLU A 98 -5.87 -3.58 -32.56
C GLU A 98 -6.60 -3.07 -31.30
N LEU A 99 -7.14 -3.95 -30.49
CA LEU A 99 -7.72 -3.59 -29.18
C LEU A 99 -6.71 -2.86 -28.31
N ILE A 100 -5.49 -3.40 -28.15
CA ILE A 100 -4.44 -2.78 -27.33
C ILE A 100 -4.07 -1.39 -27.88
N ALA A 101 -3.94 -1.24 -29.20
CA ALA A 101 -3.63 0.03 -29.84
C ALA A 101 -4.76 1.07 -29.67
N ALA A 102 -6.02 0.66 -29.80
CA ALA A 102 -7.18 1.52 -29.62
C ALA A 102 -7.35 1.95 -28.14
N VAL A 103 -7.10 1.01 -27.20
CA VAL A 103 -7.12 1.31 -25.77
C VAL A 103 -5.98 2.26 -25.40
N ALA A 104 -4.76 2.03 -25.90
CA ALA A 104 -3.62 2.92 -25.67
C ALA A 104 -3.90 4.33 -26.18
N ALA A 105 -4.50 4.48 -27.36
CA ALA A 105 -4.89 5.77 -27.91
C ALA A 105 -5.96 6.47 -27.07
N SER A 106 -7.03 5.75 -26.67
CA SER A 106 -8.12 6.31 -25.87
C SER A 106 -7.68 6.70 -24.47
N LEU A 107 -7.00 5.78 -23.76
CA LEU A 107 -6.49 6.00 -22.40
C LEU A 107 -5.41 7.09 -22.41
N GLY A 108 -4.43 6.98 -23.32
CA GLY A 108 -3.37 7.95 -23.48
C GLY A 108 -3.87 9.34 -23.81
N GLY A 109 -4.84 9.47 -24.73
CA GLY A 109 -5.45 10.74 -25.11
C GLY A 109 -6.18 11.40 -23.94
N ILE A 110 -7.01 10.66 -23.22
CA ILE A 110 -7.74 11.18 -22.04
C ILE A 110 -6.77 11.63 -20.96
N ILE A 111 -5.78 10.80 -20.62
CA ILE A 111 -4.83 11.12 -19.54
C ILE A 111 -3.89 12.26 -19.96
N THR A 112 -3.49 12.34 -21.22
CA THR A 112 -2.71 13.48 -21.73
C THR A 112 -3.51 14.78 -21.60
N LEU A 113 -4.78 14.77 -21.99
CA LEU A 113 -5.66 15.94 -21.84
C LEU A 113 -5.77 16.36 -20.36
N ILE A 114 -6.04 15.40 -19.46
CA ILE A 114 -6.10 15.67 -18.01
C ILE A 114 -4.76 16.24 -17.53
N SER A 115 -3.64 15.65 -17.93
CA SER A 115 -2.31 16.09 -17.50
C SER A 115 -2.01 17.50 -17.97
N VAL A 116 -2.30 17.83 -19.23
CA VAL A 116 -2.10 19.19 -19.77
C VAL A 116 -2.99 20.20 -19.06
N VAL A 117 -4.27 19.89 -18.84
CA VAL A 117 -5.20 20.77 -18.11
C VAL A 117 -4.71 21.01 -16.69
N VAL A 118 -4.28 19.96 -15.97
CA VAL A 118 -3.77 20.12 -14.60
C VAL A 118 -2.46 20.89 -14.56
N MET A 119 -1.55 20.67 -15.50
CA MET A 119 -0.28 21.43 -15.57
C MET A 119 -0.54 22.92 -15.80
N ILE A 120 -1.48 23.28 -16.66
CA ILE A 120 -1.85 24.68 -16.94
C ILE A 120 -2.57 25.27 -15.71
N ALA A 121 -3.55 24.55 -15.19
CA ALA A 121 -4.38 24.98 -14.06
C ALA A 121 -3.74 24.67 -12.68
N ALA A 122 -2.47 24.24 -12.64
CA ALA A 122 -1.80 23.82 -11.41
C ALA A 122 -1.92 24.84 -10.26
N PRO A 123 -1.75 26.18 -10.46
CA PRO A 123 -1.91 27.14 -9.38
C PRO A 123 -3.33 27.16 -8.79
N VAL A 124 -4.35 26.99 -9.64
CA VAL A 124 -5.77 26.99 -9.20
C VAL A 124 -6.12 25.68 -8.49
N ILE A 125 -5.65 24.56 -9.03
CA ILE A 125 -5.87 23.22 -8.45
C ILE A 125 -5.10 23.06 -7.14
N ALA A 126 -3.96 23.70 -7.00
CA ALA A 126 -3.13 23.69 -5.80
C ALA A 126 -3.84 24.34 -4.59
N ILE A 127 -4.62 25.41 -4.81
CA ILE A 127 -5.30 26.14 -3.73
C ILE A 127 -6.10 25.23 -2.81
N PRO A 128 -7.08 24.44 -3.29
CA PRO A 128 -7.85 23.58 -2.41
C PRO A 128 -7.08 22.36 -1.88
N LEU A 129 -5.98 21.96 -2.52
CA LEU A 129 -5.21 20.78 -2.13
C LEU A 129 -4.13 21.06 -1.09
N ALA A 130 -3.57 22.26 -1.15
CA ALA A 130 -2.51 22.74 -0.27
C ALA A 130 -2.88 24.10 0.33
N TYR A 131 -4.12 24.23 0.79
CA TYR A 131 -4.64 25.53 1.29
C TYR A 131 -3.77 26.12 2.40
N GLY A 132 -3.27 25.29 3.30
CA GLY A 132 -2.38 25.74 4.37
C GLY A 132 -1.00 26.24 3.91
N PHE A 133 -0.59 25.97 2.66
CA PHE A 133 0.65 26.50 2.11
C PHE A 133 0.50 27.92 1.54
N ASN A 134 -0.73 28.44 1.41
CA ASN A 134 -0.97 29.78 0.85
C ASN A 134 -0.36 30.90 1.71
N ASP A 135 -0.22 30.66 3.03
CA ASP A 135 0.39 31.62 3.94
C ASP A 135 1.92 31.66 3.81
N GLU A 136 2.52 30.70 3.10
CA GLU A 136 3.93 30.56 2.80
C GLU A 136 4.18 30.57 1.28
N PRO A 137 4.33 31.77 0.64
CA PRO A 137 4.38 31.88 -0.82
C PRO A 137 5.47 31.03 -1.48
N GLY A 138 6.62 30.86 -0.83
CA GLY A 138 7.73 30.04 -1.33
C GLY A 138 7.36 28.56 -1.39
N LYS A 139 6.72 28.03 -0.33
CA LYS A 139 6.27 26.64 -0.22
C LYS A 139 5.16 26.33 -1.22
N PHE A 140 4.20 27.25 -1.37
CA PHE A 140 3.12 27.10 -2.34
C PHE A 140 3.64 27.11 -3.79
N ALA A 141 4.55 28.03 -4.13
CA ALA A 141 5.15 28.08 -5.46
C ALA A 141 5.90 26.78 -5.78
N LEU A 142 6.67 26.27 -4.83
CA LEU A 142 7.40 25.02 -4.97
C LEU A 142 6.45 23.81 -5.14
N PHE A 143 5.37 23.77 -4.37
CA PHE A 143 4.34 22.75 -4.53
C PHE A 143 3.72 22.76 -5.94
N VAL A 144 3.38 23.93 -6.47
CA VAL A 144 2.84 24.10 -7.83
C VAL A 144 3.86 23.64 -8.88
N GLU A 145 5.13 23.99 -8.70
CA GLU A 145 6.19 23.55 -9.62
C GLU A 145 6.38 22.05 -9.59
N MET A 146 6.47 21.45 -8.39
CA MET A 146 6.57 19.99 -8.23
C MET A 146 5.36 19.27 -8.81
N LEU A 147 4.16 19.82 -8.64
CA LEU A 147 2.94 19.27 -9.22
C LEU A 147 3.02 19.25 -10.75
N ARG A 148 3.49 20.35 -11.37
CA ARG A 148 3.68 20.41 -12.84
C ARG A 148 4.67 19.39 -13.34
N ILE A 149 5.79 19.18 -12.64
CA ILE A 149 6.83 18.21 -13.02
C ILE A 149 6.34 16.77 -12.83
N THR A 150 5.64 16.49 -11.74
CA THR A 150 5.22 15.11 -11.43
C THR A 150 3.98 14.67 -12.20
N PHE A 151 3.13 15.59 -12.66
CA PHE A 151 1.84 15.22 -13.23
C PHE A 151 1.92 14.41 -14.53
N PRO A 152 2.86 14.65 -15.47
CA PRO A 152 3.05 13.81 -16.65
C PRO A 152 3.39 12.35 -16.35
N TYR A 153 3.87 12.06 -15.13
CA TYR A 153 4.06 10.68 -14.67
C TYR A 153 2.74 9.86 -14.74
N LEU A 154 1.58 10.50 -14.56
CA LEU A 154 0.29 9.82 -14.65
C LEU A 154 0.08 9.14 -16.01
N LEU A 155 0.46 9.79 -17.12
CA LEU A 155 0.42 9.19 -18.45
C LEU A 155 1.33 7.98 -18.55
N LEU A 156 2.59 8.15 -18.13
CA LEU A 156 3.62 7.13 -18.23
C LEU A 156 3.26 5.88 -17.42
N ILE A 157 2.82 6.07 -16.18
CA ILE A 157 2.44 4.96 -15.31
C ILE A 157 1.14 4.27 -15.75
N SER A 158 0.21 5.00 -16.37
CA SER A 158 -1.01 4.41 -16.93
C SER A 158 -0.71 3.56 -18.15
N MET A 159 0.22 4.01 -19.00
CA MET A 159 0.71 3.18 -20.11
C MET A 159 1.49 1.95 -19.60
N THR A 160 2.29 2.11 -18.56
CA THR A 160 2.96 1.02 -17.87
C THR A 160 1.97 0.00 -17.29
N ALA A 161 0.86 0.46 -16.72
CA ALA A 161 -0.19 -0.41 -16.20
C ALA A 161 -0.92 -1.19 -17.33
N LEU A 162 -1.20 -0.54 -18.46
CA LEU A 162 -1.72 -1.20 -19.66
C LEU A 162 -0.75 -2.30 -20.14
N CYS A 163 0.55 -1.98 -20.28
CA CYS A 163 1.58 -2.93 -20.65
C CYS A 163 1.66 -4.10 -19.66
N GLY A 164 1.62 -3.80 -18.37
CA GLY A 164 1.63 -4.79 -17.29
C GLY A 164 0.41 -5.71 -17.32
N ALA A 165 -0.78 -5.18 -17.58
CA ALA A 165 -2.00 -5.98 -17.71
C ALA A 165 -1.92 -6.95 -18.91
N VAL A 166 -1.38 -6.49 -20.04
CA VAL A 166 -1.12 -7.36 -21.20
C VAL A 166 -0.12 -8.44 -20.85
N LEU A 167 1.06 -8.10 -20.27
CA LEU A 167 2.09 -9.06 -19.87
C LEU A 167 1.55 -10.11 -18.89
N ASN A 168 0.78 -9.69 -17.88
CA ASN A 168 0.15 -10.58 -16.91
C ASN A 168 -0.84 -11.55 -17.59
N SER A 169 -1.63 -11.06 -18.53
CA SER A 169 -2.58 -11.89 -19.29
C SER A 169 -1.88 -12.96 -20.13
N TYR A 170 -0.63 -12.75 -20.49
CA TYR A 170 0.20 -13.73 -21.20
C TYR A 170 1.16 -14.51 -20.27
N GLY A 171 0.96 -14.46 -18.95
CA GLY A 171 1.73 -15.23 -17.98
C GLY A 171 3.13 -14.69 -17.69
N ARG A 172 3.46 -13.47 -18.12
CA ARG A 172 4.75 -12.81 -17.85
C ARG A 172 4.69 -11.94 -16.61
N PHE A 173 4.45 -12.55 -15.45
CA PHE A 173 4.21 -11.84 -14.19
C PHE A 173 5.45 -11.14 -13.60
N ALA A 174 6.65 -11.66 -13.87
CA ALA A 174 7.89 -11.14 -13.30
C ALA A 174 8.18 -9.70 -13.73
N VAL A 175 7.90 -9.33 -14.99
CA VAL A 175 8.20 -8.01 -15.54
C VAL A 175 7.38 -6.90 -14.89
N PRO A 176 6.04 -7.00 -14.78
CA PRO A 176 5.25 -6.02 -14.02
C PRO A 176 5.58 -6.01 -12.53
N ALA A 177 5.95 -7.16 -11.94
CA ALA A 177 6.24 -7.26 -10.51
C ALA A 177 7.52 -6.52 -10.09
N ILE A 178 8.54 -6.44 -10.95
CA ILE A 178 9.79 -5.70 -10.68
C ILE A 178 9.68 -4.21 -11.01
N THR A 179 8.73 -3.83 -11.87
CA THR A 179 8.59 -2.44 -12.35
C THR A 179 8.51 -1.39 -11.22
N PRO A 180 7.83 -1.61 -10.08
CA PRO A 180 7.83 -0.64 -8.97
C PRO A 180 9.21 -0.40 -8.35
N ALA A 181 10.14 -1.35 -8.44
CA ALA A 181 11.51 -1.18 -7.95
C ALA A 181 12.26 -0.07 -8.70
N LEU A 182 11.97 0.10 -10.01
CA LEU A 182 12.56 1.16 -10.82
C LEU A 182 12.22 2.56 -10.32
N LEU A 183 11.00 2.77 -9.79
CA LEU A 183 10.63 4.03 -9.17
C LEU A 183 11.58 4.37 -8.02
N ASN A 184 11.83 3.41 -7.15
CA ASN A 184 12.70 3.60 -5.99
C ASN A 184 14.15 3.88 -6.42
N ILE A 185 14.66 3.12 -7.39
CA ILE A 185 16.01 3.31 -7.93
C ILE A 185 16.17 4.69 -8.58
N CYS A 186 15.18 5.13 -9.39
CA CYS A 186 15.23 6.44 -10.04
C CYS A 186 15.17 7.58 -9.01
N LEU A 187 14.33 7.47 -7.98
CA LEU A 187 14.25 8.48 -6.92
C LEU A 187 15.56 8.57 -6.12
N ILE A 188 16.14 7.44 -5.74
CA ILE A 188 17.47 7.40 -5.08
C ILE A 188 18.52 8.01 -6.01
N GLY A 189 18.55 7.57 -7.27
CA GLY A 189 19.48 8.10 -8.26
C GLY A 189 19.33 9.60 -8.47
N SER A 190 18.11 10.12 -8.58
CA SER A 190 17.85 11.55 -8.75
C SER A 190 18.26 12.35 -7.51
N ALA A 191 18.03 11.82 -6.31
CA ALA A 191 18.44 12.46 -5.07
C ALA A 191 19.96 12.63 -4.97
N PHE A 192 20.76 11.67 -5.45
CA PHE A 192 22.22 11.77 -5.41
C PHE A 192 22.83 12.47 -6.63
N LEU A 193 22.28 12.22 -7.83
CA LEU A 193 22.90 12.64 -9.08
C LEU A 193 22.33 13.95 -9.62
N LEU A 194 21.07 14.28 -9.33
CA LEU A 194 20.42 15.46 -9.89
C LEU A 194 20.32 16.61 -8.88
N ALA A 195 20.08 16.33 -7.60
CA ALA A 195 19.92 17.34 -6.57
C ALA A 195 21.10 18.34 -6.47
N PRO A 196 22.39 17.93 -6.59
CA PRO A 196 23.51 18.85 -6.49
C PRO A 196 23.57 19.90 -7.63
N TYR A 197 22.88 19.68 -8.74
CA TYR A 197 22.88 20.56 -9.91
C TYR A 197 21.67 21.48 -10.00
N LEU A 198 20.70 21.31 -9.10
CA LEU A 198 19.47 22.10 -9.09
C LEU A 198 19.57 23.24 -8.06
N HIS A 199 19.04 24.41 -8.39
CA HIS A 199 18.95 25.55 -7.45
C HIS A 199 18.10 25.20 -6.22
N THR A 200 17.07 24.36 -6.40
CA THR A 200 16.25 23.77 -5.33
C THR A 200 16.47 22.27 -5.39
N PRO A 201 17.34 21.70 -4.53
CA PRO A 201 17.73 20.29 -4.57
C PRO A 201 16.55 19.31 -4.51
N GLU A 202 15.49 19.66 -3.79
CA GLU A 202 14.30 18.85 -3.61
C GLU A 202 13.48 18.66 -4.90
N LEU A 203 13.63 19.54 -5.89
CA LEU A 203 13.04 19.35 -7.22
C LEU A 203 13.57 18.08 -7.91
N ALA A 204 14.75 17.58 -7.49
CA ALA A 204 15.28 16.31 -7.97
C ALA A 204 14.32 15.14 -7.70
N LEU A 205 13.55 15.19 -6.63
CA LEU A 205 12.55 14.17 -6.32
C LEU A 205 11.39 14.20 -7.32
N ALA A 206 10.91 15.39 -7.69
CA ALA A 206 9.86 15.55 -8.69
C ALA A 206 10.31 15.07 -10.08
N TRP A 207 11.52 15.45 -10.50
CA TRP A 207 12.15 14.93 -11.72
C TRP A 207 12.40 13.43 -11.65
N GLY A 208 12.80 12.91 -10.48
CA GLY A 208 12.99 11.49 -10.23
C GLY A 208 11.72 10.66 -10.47
N VAL A 209 10.55 11.19 -10.08
CA VAL A 209 9.25 10.55 -10.37
C VAL A 209 9.00 10.50 -11.89
N LEU A 210 9.26 11.59 -12.60
CA LEU A 210 9.07 11.63 -14.06
C LEU A 210 10.02 10.68 -14.79
N ILE A 211 11.31 10.71 -14.43
CA ILE A 211 12.34 9.79 -14.97
C ILE A 211 11.95 8.35 -14.71
N ALA A 212 11.45 8.06 -13.51
CA ALA A 212 10.98 6.72 -13.16
C ALA A 212 9.83 6.27 -14.05
N GLY A 213 8.86 7.16 -14.35
CA GLY A 213 7.77 6.84 -15.26
C GLY A 213 8.26 6.44 -16.65
N VAL A 214 9.23 7.19 -17.19
CA VAL A 214 9.87 6.86 -18.47
C VAL A 214 10.59 5.51 -18.39
N ALA A 215 11.41 5.31 -17.35
CA ALA A 215 12.16 4.07 -17.16
C ALA A 215 11.23 2.84 -17.02
N GLN A 216 10.15 2.97 -16.25
CA GLN A 216 9.16 1.91 -16.03
C GLN A 216 8.45 1.51 -17.33
N LEU A 217 8.06 2.49 -18.14
CA LEU A 217 7.43 2.24 -19.43
C LEU A 217 8.42 1.59 -20.40
N LEU A 218 9.59 2.20 -20.58
CA LEU A 218 10.63 1.69 -21.49
C LEU A 218 11.08 0.27 -21.11
N PHE A 219 11.13 -0.06 -19.83
CA PHE A 219 11.49 -1.39 -19.35
C PHE A 219 10.51 -2.48 -19.83
N GLN A 220 9.22 -2.17 -19.94
CA GLN A 220 8.22 -3.17 -20.35
C GLN A 220 8.09 -3.33 -21.88
N LEU A 221 8.40 -2.28 -22.65
CA LEU A 221 8.22 -2.30 -24.13
C LEU A 221 8.96 -3.43 -24.87
N PRO A 222 10.24 -3.79 -24.54
CA PRO A 222 10.92 -4.89 -25.22
C PRO A 222 10.21 -6.24 -25.09
N PHE A 223 9.59 -6.51 -23.94
CA PHE A 223 8.85 -7.75 -23.70
C PHE A 223 7.56 -7.82 -24.52
N LEU A 224 6.89 -6.68 -24.70
CA LEU A 224 5.71 -6.57 -25.57
C LEU A 224 6.10 -6.63 -27.06
N ALA A 225 7.25 -6.05 -27.43
CA ALA A 225 7.79 -6.15 -28.79
C ALA A 225 8.05 -7.61 -29.20
N GLN A 226 8.64 -8.41 -28.31
CA GLN A 226 8.84 -9.86 -28.53
C GLN A 226 7.52 -10.60 -28.81
N MET A 227 6.43 -10.13 -28.21
CA MET A 227 5.09 -10.70 -28.38
C MET A 227 4.33 -10.10 -29.57
N ARG A 228 4.91 -9.12 -30.29
CA ARG A 228 4.27 -8.32 -31.35
C ARG A 228 3.00 -7.57 -30.86
N LEU A 229 2.96 -7.21 -29.57
CA LEU A 229 1.82 -6.54 -28.90
C LEU A 229 2.20 -5.14 -28.40
N LEU A 230 3.11 -4.44 -29.10
CA LEU A 230 3.45 -3.06 -28.74
C LEU A 230 2.18 -2.18 -28.80
N PRO A 231 1.92 -1.40 -27.75
CA PRO A 231 0.76 -0.50 -27.68
C PRO A 231 1.02 0.77 -28.51
N MET A 232 1.12 0.63 -29.82
CA MET A 232 1.22 1.79 -30.70
C MET A 232 -0.16 2.45 -30.79
N PRO A 233 -0.33 3.68 -30.26
CA PRO A 233 -1.64 4.33 -30.23
C PRO A 233 -2.20 4.51 -31.63
N LYS A 234 -3.32 3.88 -31.89
CA LYS A 234 -4.08 4.05 -33.14
C LYS A 234 -5.47 4.52 -32.77
N PRO A 235 -5.80 5.81 -33.01
CA PRO A 235 -7.16 6.27 -32.79
C PRO A 235 -8.14 5.46 -33.63
N SER A 236 -9.01 4.73 -32.97
CA SER A 236 -10.09 3.97 -33.60
C SER A 236 -11.42 4.49 -33.03
N ALA A 237 -12.05 5.39 -33.77
CA ALA A 237 -13.36 5.91 -33.40
C ALA A 237 -14.39 4.77 -33.49
N GLY A 238 -15.04 4.45 -32.35
CA GLY A 238 -16.09 3.44 -32.31
C GLY A 238 -15.64 1.99 -32.11
N HIS A 239 -14.37 1.74 -31.73
CA HIS A 239 -13.92 0.37 -31.43
C HIS A 239 -14.76 -0.27 -30.32
N GLU A 240 -15.44 -1.39 -30.62
CA GLU A 240 -16.37 -2.09 -29.73
C GLU A 240 -15.76 -2.40 -28.36
N GLY A 241 -14.55 -2.95 -28.33
CA GLY A 241 -13.84 -3.28 -27.08
C GLY A 241 -13.55 -2.06 -26.22
N VAL A 242 -13.20 -0.90 -26.82
CA VAL A 242 -12.97 0.35 -26.09
C VAL A 242 -14.27 0.88 -25.48
N ALA A 243 -15.37 0.84 -26.22
CA ALA A 243 -16.69 1.24 -25.72
C ALA A 243 -17.10 0.37 -24.52
N ARG A 244 -16.92 -0.94 -24.62
CA ARG A 244 -17.21 -1.90 -23.55
C ARG A 244 -16.35 -1.65 -22.30
N ILE A 245 -15.03 -1.41 -22.48
CA ILE A 245 -14.12 -1.06 -21.37
C ILE A 245 -14.58 0.22 -20.68
N LYS A 246 -14.94 1.28 -21.42
CA LYS A 246 -15.46 2.53 -20.84
C LYS A 246 -16.72 2.31 -20.00
N THR A 247 -17.65 1.49 -20.50
CA THR A 247 -18.89 1.17 -19.77
C THR A 247 -18.63 0.41 -18.48
N LEU A 248 -17.68 -0.53 -18.49
CA LEU A 248 -17.31 -1.30 -17.30
C LEU A 248 -16.47 -0.47 -16.30
N MET A 249 -15.67 0.46 -16.81
CA MET A 249 -14.75 1.27 -15.98
C MET A 249 -15.51 2.29 -15.14
N LEU A 250 -16.60 2.88 -15.64
CA LEU A 250 -17.32 3.95 -14.93
C LEU A 250 -17.86 3.53 -13.56
N PRO A 251 -18.56 2.39 -13.40
CA PRO A 251 -18.98 1.90 -12.09
C PRO A 251 -17.79 1.51 -11.19
N ALA A 252 -16.73 0.94 -11.78
CA ALA A 252 -15.54 0.56 -11.04
C ALA A 252 -14.79 1.77 -10.46
N LEU A 253 -14.77 2.90 -11.18
CA LEU A 253 -14.23 4.18 -10.69
C LEU A 253 -14.93 4.62 -9.40
N PHE A 254 -16.24 4.57 -9.33
CA PHE A 254 -16.99 4.91 -8.11
C PHE A 254 -16.62 4.00 -6.93
N GLY A 255 -16.49 2.69 -7.18
CA GLY A 255 -16.11 1.73 -6.12
C GLY A 255 -14.72 1.98 -5.54
N VAL A 256 -13.75 2.35 -6.37
CA VAL A 256 -12.36 2.62 -5.96
C VAL A 256 -12.23 4.01 -5.33
N SER A 257 -13.05 4.99 -5.75
CA SER A 257 -12.94 6.39 -5.33
C SER A 257 -13.10 6.58 -3.83
N VAL A 258 -14.01 5.86 -3.17
CA VAL A 258 -14.33 6.04 -1.75
C VAL A 258 -13.07 5.91 -0.87
N ASN A 259 -12.26 4.88 -1.11
CA ASN A 259 -11.03 4.66 -0.35
C ASN A 259 -9.94 5.70 -0.67
N GLN A 260 -9.95 6.24 -1.90
CA GLN A 260 -8.93 7.19 -2.34
C GLN A 260 -9.23 8.62 -1.89
N ILE A 261 -10.50 9.00 -1.74
CA ILE A 261 -10.92 10.34 -1.25
C ILE A 261 -10.39 10.59 0.16
N ASN A 262 -10.39 9.57 1.03
CA ASN A 262 -9.85 9.69 2.39
C ASN A 262 -8.40 10.19 2.39
N LEU A 263 -7.56 9.62 1.51
CA LEU A 263 -6.14 9.98 1.41
C LEU A 263 -5.93 11.46 0.99
N LEU A 264 -6.82 12.00 0.16
CA LEU A 264 -6.76 13.41 -0.23
C LEU A 264 -7.23 14.33 0.89
N LEU A 265 -8.31 13.97 1.58
CA LEU A 265 -8.84 14.75 2.70
C LEU A 265 -7.85 14.80 3.88
N ASP A 266 -7.22 13.67 4.22
CA ASP A 266 -6.16 13.64 5.23
C ASP A 266 -4.98 14.51 4.83
N SER A 267 -4.64 14.55 3.54
CA SER A 267 -3.55 15.38 3.02
C SER A 267 -3.88 16.87 3.04
N PHE A 268 -5.14 17.22 2.72
CA PHE A 268 -5.64 18.58 2.84
C PHE A 268 -5.52 19.08 4.30
N ILE A 269 -6.03 18.29 5.27
CA ILE A 269 -5.95 18.67 6.68
C ILE A 269 -4.48 18.73 7.15
N ALA A 270 -3.62 17.80 6.69
CA ALA A 270 -2.21 17.82 7.02
C ALA A 270 -1.50 19.10 6.49
N SER A 271 -1.94 19.65 5.36
CA SER A 271 -1.38 20.91 4.83
C SER A 271 -1.70 22.13 5.70
N LEU A 272 -2.77 22.08 6.51
CA LEU A 272 -3.15 23.16 7.44
C LEU A 272 -2.31 23.16 8.73
N LEU A 273 -1.50 22.14 8.94
CA LEU A 273 -0.69 21.98 10.14
C LEU A 273 0.68 22.66 9.95
N VAL A 274 1.44 22.73 11.04
CA VAL A 274 2.80 23.29 11.03
C VAL A 274 3.69 22.55 10.03
N SER A 275 4.67 23.27 9.50
CA SER A 275 5.66 22.72 8.58
C SER A 275 6.35 21.49 9.15
N GLY A 276 6.59 20.49 8.28
CA GLY A 276 7.08 19.15 8.63
C GLY A 276 5.97 18.13 8.89
N SER A 277 4.72 18.56 9.13
CA SER A 277 3.62 17.63 9.50
C SER A 277 3.32 16.59 8.42
N VAL A 278 3.36 16.99 7.15
CA VAL A 278 3.14 16.07 6.03
C VAL A 278 4.25 15.03 5.98
N SER A 279 5.49 15.44 6.17
CA SER A 279 6.68 14.58 6.19
C SER A 279 6.68 13.64 7.39
N TRP A 280 6.36 14.13 8.61
CA TRP A 280 6.29 13.28 9.80
C TRP A 280 5.21 12.20 9.67
N LEU A 281 4.03 12.55 9.15
CA LEU A 281 2.98 11.57 8.86
C LEU A 281 3.45 10.55 7.80
N TYR A 282 4.12 11.02 6.74
CA TYR A 282 4.59 10.15 5.67
C TYR A 282 5.59 9.11 6.19
N PHE A 283 6.63 9.52 6.91
CA PHE A 283 7.65 8.59 7.44
C PHE A 283 7.07 7.63 8.48
N SER A 284 6.14 8.10 9.32
CA SER A 284 5.46 7.27 10.32
C SER A 284 4.57 6.22 9.68
N ASP A 285 3.78 6.60 8.68
CA ASP A 285 2.92 5.69 7.91
C ASP A 285 3.74 4.61 7.20
N ARG A 286 4.91 4.96 6.64
CA ARG A 286 5.82 4.01 6.01
C ARG A 286 6.32 2.92 6.95
N LEU A 287 6.67 3.27 8.18
CA LEU A 287 7.09 2.29 9.18
C LEU A 287 5.94 1.38 9.63
N MET A 288 4.75 1.95 9.79
CA MET A 288 3.53 1.18 10.09
C MET A 288 3.13 0.26 8.92
N GLU A 289 3.32 0.70 7.67
CA GLU A 289 3.03 -0.11 6.49
C GLU A 289 3.93 -1.34 6.35
N LEU A 290 5.10 -1.40 6.96
CA LEU A 290 6.00 -2.56 6.84
C LEU A 290 5.34 -3.87 7.34
N PRO A 291 4.87 -3.97 8.61
CA PRO A 291 4.17 -5.16 9.07
C PRO A 291 2.82 -5.36 8.36
N LEU A 292 2.05 -4.30 8.13
CA LEU A 292 0.76 -4.36 7.46
C LEU A 292 0.88 -4.91 6.04
N GLY A 293 1.80 -4.38 5.27
CA GLY A 293 1.97 -4.76 3.87
C GLY A 293 2.62 -6.13 3.69
N THR A 294 3.48 -6.54 4.63
CA THR A 294 4.13 -7.87 4.55
C THR A 294 3.15 -8.97 4.93
N PHE A 295 2.49 -8.85 6.06
CA PHE A 295 1.63 -9.91 6.60
C PHE A 295 0.14 -9.72 6.26
N GLY A 296 -0.37 -8.49 6.29
CA GLY A 296 -1.78 -8.24 6.03
C GLY A 296 -2.18 -8.53 4.58
N VAL A 297 -1.32 -8.19 3.62
CA VAL A 297 -1.56 -8.51 2.20
C VAL A 297 -1.43 -10.01 1.94
N ALA A 298 -0.42 -10.67 2.52
CA ALA A 298 -0.24 -12.12 2.38
C ALA A 298 -1.47 -12.88 2.91
N LEU A 299 -2.00 -12.48 4.07
CA LEU A 299 -3.23 -13.04 4.63
C LEU A 299 -4.43 -12.85 3.69
N ALA A 300 -4.63 -11.66 3.15
CA ALA A 300 -5.75 -11.40 2.25
C ALA A 300 -5.72 -12.28 0.99
N ILE A 301 -4.53 -12.51 0.43
CA ILE A 301 -4.32 -13.36 -0.76
C ILE A 301 -4.69 -14.82 -0.47
N VAL A 302 -4.39 -15.32 0.73
CA VAL A 302 -4.67 -16.73 1.12
C VAL A 302 -6.11 -16.91 1.58
N VAL A 303 -6.64 -15.96 2.33
CA VAL A 303 -7.94 -16.07 2.99
C VAL A 303 -9.09 -16.02 1.99
N LEU A 304 -9.07 -15.09 1.02
CA LEU A 304 -10.19 -14.90 0.09
C LEU A 304 -10.49 -16.14 -0.78
N PRO A 305 -9.52 -16.77 -1.47
CA PRO A 305 -9.80 -17.97 -2.26
C PRO A 305 -10.28 -19.16 -1.40
N SER A 306 -9.68 -19.32 -0.21
CA SER A 306 -10.08 -20.37 0.73
C SER A 306 -11.52 -20.19 1.19
N LEU A 307 -11.94 -18.99 1.56
CA LEU A 307 -13.31 -18.68 1.96
C LEU A 307 -14.31 -18.85 0.82
N SER A 308 -13.94 -18.42 -0.40
CA SER A 308 -14.79 -18.55 -1.59
C SER A 308 -15.08 -20.02 -1.92
N ARG A 309 -14.06 -20.88 -1.87
CA ARG A 309 -14.22 -22.31 -2.07
C ARG A 309 -15.15 -22.92 -1.02
N LYS A 310 -14.91 -22.64 0.27
CA LYS A 310 -15.73 -23.18 1.37
C LYS A 310 -17.16 -22.68 1.35
N HIS A 311 -17.38 -21.46 0.87
CA HIS A 311 -18.73 -20.95 0.63
C HIS A 311 -19.43 -21.70 -0.51
N ALA A 312 -18.74 -21.96 -1.63
CA ALA A 312 -19.28 -22.73 -2.75
C ALA A 312 -19.61 -24.19 -2.36
N GLU A 313 -18.82 -24.78 -1.46
CA GLU A 313 -19.05 -26.11 -0.89
C GLU A 313 -20.15 -26.12 0.20
N ASN A 314 -20.79 -24.98 0.49
CA ASN A 314 -21.79 -24.79 1.56
C ASN A 314 -21.30 -25.23 2.96
N SER A 315 -20.00 -25.22 3.20
CA SER A 315 -19.38 -25.61 4.48
C SER A 315 -19.21 -24.40 5.42
N LEU A 316 -20.30 -24.01 6.11
CA LEU A 316 -20.27 -22.89 7.06
C LEU A 316 -19.30 -23.15 8.23
N ALA A 317 -19.16 -24.39 8.66
CA ALA A 317 -18.24 -24.76 9.75
C ALA A 317 -16.78 -24.48 9.37
N GLU A 318 -16.36 -24.91 8.17
CA GLU A 318 -15.00 -24.67 7.68
C GLU A 318 -14.75 -23.20 7.33
N PHE A 319 -15.77 -22.52 6.81
CA PHE A 319 -15.73 -21.08 6.56
C PHE A 319 -15.42 -20.29 7.86
N THR A 320 -16.21 -20.57 8.92
CA THR A 320 -16.01 -19.98 10.25
C THR A 320 -14.64 -20.32 10.82
N GLN A 321 -14.20 -21.57 10.67
CA GLN A 321 -12.90 -22.03 11.15
C GLN A 321 -11.74 -21.32 10.44
N THR A 322 -11.87 -21.06 9.14
CA THR A 322 -10.87 -20.31 8.36
C THR A 322 -10.77 -18.87 8.83
N LEU A 323 -11.90 -18.22 9.08
CA LEU A 323 -11.91 -16.85 9.63
C LEU A 323 -11.32 -16.80 11.05
N ASP A 324 -11.65 -17.77 11.91
CA ASP A 324 -11.11 -17.85 13.28
C ASP A 324 -9.58 -18.03 13.26
N TRP A 325 -9.09 -18.94 12.43
CA TRP A 325 -7.67 -19.14 12.22
C TRP A 325 -6.97 -17.86 11.72
N ALA A 326 -7.51 -17.24 10.68
CA ALA A 326 -6.93 -16.01 10.13
C ALA A 326 -6.92 -14.86 11.15
N LEU A 327 -7.99 -14.74 11.96
CA LEU A 327 -8.07 -13.75 13.02
C LEU A 327 -7.02 -13.99 14.11
N ARG A 328 -6.84 -15.24 14.54
CA ARG A 328 -5.77 -15.59 15.49
C ARG A 328 -4.39 -15.24 14.95
N LEU A 329 -4.15 -15.49 13.67
CA LEU A 329 -2.88 -15.13 13.03
C LEU A 329 -2.69 -13.61 12.96
N VAL A 330 -3.76 -12.84 12.71
CA VAL A 330 -3.70 -11.36 12.79
C VAL A 330 -3.28 -10.92 14.19
N PHE A 331 -3.89 -11.42 15.25
CA PHE A 331 -3.51 -11.05 16.61
C PHE A 331 -2.07 -11.45 16.95
N LEU A 332 -1.66 -12.64 16.51
CA LEU A 332 -0.30 -13.18 16.73
C LEU A 332 0.79 -12.29 16.13
N ILE A 333 0.49 -11.59 15.05
CA ILE A 333 1.44 -10.74 14.33
C ILE A 333 1.24 -9.26 14.66
N ALA A 334 -0.01 -8.77 14.63
CA ALA A 334 -0.28 -7.34 14.76
C ALA A 334 -0.02 -6.81 16.16
N VAL A 335 -0.34 -7.58 17.22
CA VAL A 335 -0.18 -7.11 18.60
C VAL A 335 1.31 -6.93 18.97
N PRO A 336 2.21 -7.93 18.77
CA PRO A 336 3.63 -7.71 19.05
C PRO A 336 4.27 -6.68 18.12
N ALA A 337 3.85 -6.59 16.86
CA ALA A 337 4.35 -5.56 15.94
C ALA A 337 3.92 -4.16 16.38
N ALA A 338 2.67 -3.96 16.79
CA ALA A 338 2.19 -2.69 17.34
C ALA A 338 2.94 -2.32 18.60
N LEU A 339 3.11 -3.26 19.53
CA LEU A 339 3.86 -3.06 20.77
C LEU A 339 5.31 -2.63 20.50
N ALA A 340 5.99 -3.34 19.59
CA ALA A 340 7.36 -3.02 19.21
C ALA A 340 7.46 -1.63 18.55
N LEU A 341 6.53 -1.29 17.62
CA LEU A 341 6.50 0.02 16.99
C LEU A 341 6.24 1.15 18.00
N VAL A 342 5.37 0.94 18.99
CA VAL A 342 5.12 1.93 20.06
C VAL A 342 6.37 2.12 20.92
N MET A 343 7.01 1.04 21.35
CA MET A 343 8.16 1.10 22.28
C MET A 343 9.43 1.57 21.57
N LEU A 344 9.66 1.14 20.34
CA LEU A 344 10.86 1.44 19.57
C LEU A 344 10.66 2.61 18.59
N ALA A 345 9.57 3.38 18.67
CA ALA A 345 9.30 4.45 17.72
C ALA A 345 10.48 5.42 17.56
N LYS A 346 11.01 5.98 18.66
CA LYS A 346 12.14 6.90 18.62
C LYS A 346 13.45 6.22 18.18
N PRO A 347 13.86 5.08 18.76
CA PRO A 347 15.03 4.33 18.29
C PRO A 347 14.98 3.99 16.80
N LEU A 348 13.83 3.56 16.28
CA LEU A 348 13.65 3.27 14.85
C LEU A 348 13.87 4.50 13.98
N LEU A 349 13.24 5.62 14.34
CA LEU A 349 13.36 6.87 13.59
C LEU A 349 14.78 7.43 13.66
N ILE A 350 15.45 7.33 14.82
CA ILE A 350 16.86 7.74 14.96
C ILE A 350 17.73 6.89 14.03
N THR A 351 17.63 5.58 14.12
CA THR A 351 18.48 4.65 13.34
C THR A 351 18.30 4.85 11.83
N LEU A 352 17.06 5.08 11.37
CA LEU A 352 16.78 5.14 9.95
C LEU A 352 16.97 6.54 9.37
N PHE A 353 16.48 7.58 10.07
CA PHE A 353 16.25 8.89 9.45
C PHE A 353 17.10 10.02 10.07
N HIS A 354 17.47 9.92 11.38
CA HIS A 354 18.16 11.02 12.07
C HIS A 354 19.51 11.36 11.46
N ASN A 355 19.70 12.66 11.19
CA ASN A 355 20.96 13.30 10.81
C ASN A 355 20.77 14.83 10.92
N ASP A 356 21.70 15.62 10.34
CA ASP A 356 21.64 17.09 10.36
C ASP A 356 20.37 17.68 9.70
N ASN A 357 19.80 17.00 8.70
CA ASN A 357 18.59 17.44 8.00
C ASN A 357 17.29 16.94 8.65
N PHE A 358 17.34 15.78 9.33
CA PHE A 358 16.19 15.24 10.07
C PHE A 358 16.49 15.32 11.57
N SER A 359 16.05 16.39 12.17
CA SER A 359 16.41 16.81 13.52
C SER A 359 15.83 15.90 14.61
N VAL A 360 16.32 16.08 15.86
CA VAL A 360 15.76 15.42 17.05
C VAL A 360 14.28 15.77 17.25
N ASN A 361 13.88 17.01 16.91
CA ASN A 361 12.48 17.42 16.95
C ASN A 361 11.64 16.61 15.95
N ASP A 362 12.13 16.42 14.71
CA ASP A 362 11.45 15.62 13.69
C ASP A 362 11.27 14.17 14.14
N VAL A 363 12.29 13.60 14.79
CA VAL A 363 12.19 12.27 15.41
C VAL A 363 11.07 12.21 16.44
N GLN A 364 10.95 13.22 17.31
CA GLN A 364 9.93 13.24 18.36
C GLN A 364 8.52 13.37 17.76
N GLN A 365 8.34 14.25 16.80
CA GLN A 365 7.08 14.48 16.13
C GLN A 365 6.64 13.24 15.32
N ALA A 366 7.53 12.70 14.50
CA ALA A 366 7.25 11.49 13.75
C ALA A 366 6.99 10.27 14.68
N ALA A 367 7.70 10.17 15.83
CA ALA A 367 7.45 9.10 16.80
C ALA A 367 6.03 9.15 17.37
N GLY A 368 5.51 10.34 17.67
CA GLY A 368 4.12 10.51 18.12
C GLY A 368 3.12 9.99 17.11
N SER A 369 3.28 10.33 15.84
CA SER A 369 2.42 9.82 14.75
C SER A 369 2.59 8.31 14.55
N LEU A 370 3.82 7.78 14.63
CA LEU A 370 4.07 6.34 14.50
C LEU A 370 3.38 5.55 15.62
N GLN A 371 3.47 6.03 16.86
CA GLN A 371 2.80 5.42 18.01
C GLN A 371 1.28 5.42 17.82
N ALA A 372 0.71 6.53 17.36
CA ALA A 372 -0.71 6.63 17.07
C ALA A 372 -1.14 5.66 15.95
N TYR A 373 -0.40 5.55 14.85
CA TYR A 373 -0.67 4.58 13.79
C TYR A 373 -0.52 3.12 14.25
N ALA A 374 0.50 2.83 15.06
CA ALA A 374 0.76 1.48 15.56
C ALA A 374 -0.41 0.92 16.37
N LEU A 375 -1.11 1.76 17.14
CA LEU A 375 -2.32 1.36 17.89
C LEU A 375 -3.46 0.91 16.96
N GLY A 376 -3.50 1.41 15.72
CA GLY A 376 -4.47 1.00 14.71
C GLY A 376 -4.10 -0.27 13.93
N LEU A 377 -2.87 -0.79 14.08
CA LEU A 377 -2.36 -1.88 13.25
C LEU A 377 -3.25 -3.14 13.30
N LEU A 378 -3.74 -3.48 14.48
CA LEU A 378 -4.68 -4.60 14.65
C LEU A 378 -5.95 -4.39 13.82
N GLY A 379 -6.52 -3.19 13.84
CA GLY A 379 -7.69 -2.83 13.04
C GLY A 379 -7.42 -2.92 11.54
N PHE A 380 -6.31 -2.34 11.08
CA PHE A 380 -5.92 -2.40 9.67
C PHE A 380 -5.75 -3.83 9.17
N MET A 381 -5.11 -4.71 9.95
CA MET A 381 -4.91 -6.11 9.58
C MET A 381 -6.22 -6.91 9.67
N ALA A 382 -7.06 -6.67 10.68
CA ALA A 382 -8.34 -7.37 10.85
C ALA A 382 -9.31 -7.09 9.69
N VAL A 383 -9.33 -5.87 9.15
CA VAL A 383 -10.12 -5.54 7.94
C VAL A 383 -9.71 -6.43 6.76
N LYS A 384 -8.41 -6.78 6.61
CA LYS A 384 -7.91 -7.66 5.54
C LYS A 384 -8.39 -9.13 5.66
N VAL A 385 -8.92 -9.50 6.83
CA VAL A 385 -9.52 -10.82 7.08
C VAL A 385 -11.04 -10.76 6.99
N PHE A 386 -11.66 -9.74 7.59
CA PHE A 386 -13.12 -9.67 7.66
C PHE A 386 -13.79 -9.25 6.36
N ALA A 387 -13.20 -8.32 5.59
CA ALA A 387 -13.78 -7.90 4.31
C ALA A 387 -13.85 -9.06 3.29
N PRO A 388 -12.81 -9.91 3.10
CA PRO A 388 -12.91 -11.16 2.35
C PRO A 388 -14.06 -12.08 2.79
N GLY A 389 -14.41 -12.10 4.07
CA GLY A 389 -15.55 -12.88 4.58
C GLY A 389 -16.90 -12.48 3.98
N PHE A 390 -17.07 -11.22 3.61
CA PHE A 390 -18.23 -10.73 2.86
C PHE A 390 -18.07 -10.98 1.36
N TYR A 391 -16.90 -10.67 0.79
CA TYR A 391 -16.64 -10.81 -0.64
C TYR A 391 -16.78 -12.26 -1.12
N ALA A 392 -16.32 -13.23 -0.34
CA ALA A 392 -16.49 -14.66 -0.61
C ALA A 392 -17.97 -15.08 -0.71
N ARG A 393 -18.86 -14.34 -0.06
CA ARG A 393 -20.32 -14.51 -0.07
C ARG A 393 -21.03 -13.59 -1.08
N GLN A 394 -20.27 -12.95 -1.97
CA GLN A 394 -20.74 -11.98 -2.97
C GLN A 394 -21.41 -10.73 -2.37
N ASP A 395 -21.28 -10.49 -1.06
CA ASP A 395 -21.75 -9.25 -0.43
C ASP A 395 -20.66 -8.19 -0.49
N THR A 396 -20.69 -7.39 -1.54
CA THR A 396 -19.81 -6.21 -1.70
C THR A 396 -20.39 -4.95 -1.08
N ARG A 397 -21.72 -4.92 -0.84
CA ARG A 397 -22.42 -3.72 -0.37
C ARG A 397 -22.13 -3.44 1.12
N THR A 398 -22.14 -4.47 1.95
CA THR A 398 -21.91 -4.32 3.39
C THR A 398 -20.52 -3.75 3.71
N PRO A 399 -19.39 -4.29 3.17
CA PRO A 399 -18.07 -3.69 3.40
C PRO A 399 -17.96 -2.25 2.91
N VAL A 400 -18.57 -1.91 1.78
CA VAL A 400 -18.56 -0.52 1.26
C VAL A 400 -19.31 0.43 2.19
N ARG A 401 -20.50 0.04 2.69
CA ARG A 401 -21.25 0.86 3.68
C ARG A 401 -20.44 1.07 4.96
N ILE A 402 -19.81 0.03 5.47
CA ILE A 402 -18.98 0.09 6.67
C ILE A 402 -17.76 0.97 6.44
N ALA A 403 -17.12 0.85 5.27
CA ALA A 403 -16.00 1.73 4.91
C ALA A 403 -16.41 3.21 4.84
N MET A 404 -17.63 3.52 4.34
CA MET A 404 -18.16 4.90 4.35
C MET A 404 -18.40 5.40 5.78
N ILE A 405 -18.90 4.56 6.69
CA ILE A 405 -19.06 4.92 8.12
C ILE A 405 -17.68 5.19 8.73
N ALA A 406 -16.71 4.32 8.50
CA ALA A 406 -15.34 4.50 8.98
C ALA A 406 -14.70 5.78 8.43
N LEU A 407 -14.93 6.11 7.16
CA LEU A 407 -14.51 7.36 6.55
C LEU A 407 -15.15 8.57 7.25
N ALA A 408 -16.45 8.54 7.50
CA ALA A 408 -17.14 9.63 8.21
C ALA A 408 -16.60 9.80 9.63
N VAL A 409 -16.33 8.70 10.35
CA VAL A 409 -15.70 8.72 11.68
C VAL A 409 -14.29 9.31 11.60
N ASN A 410 -13.48 8.92 10.61
CA ASN A 410 -12.15 9.47 10.41
C ASN A 410 -12.21 10.99 10.20
N MET A 411 -13.07 11.47 9.28
CA MET A 411 -13.21 12.89 9.00
C MET A 411 -13.69 13.69 10.23
N LEU A 412 -14.66 13.15 10.96
CA LEU A 412 -15.14 13.78 12.19
C LEU A 412 -14.01 13.90 13.23
N LEU A 413 -13.27 12.81 13.44
CA LEU A 413 -12.15 12.80 14.40
C LEU A 413 -11.00 13.68 13.94
N ASN A 414 -10.69 13.75 12.65
CA ASN A 414 -9.70 14.68 12.12
C ASN A 414 -10.04 16.13 12.48
N VAL A 415 -11.29 16.54 12.27
CA VAL A 415 -11.75 17.89 12.64
C VAL A 415 -11.68 18.10 14.16
N VAL A 416 -12.17 17.14 14.96
CA VAL A 416 -12.14 17.23 16.44
C VAL A 416 -10.70 17.36 16.94
N PHE A 417 -9.79 16.51 16.48
CA PHE A 417 -8.40 16.52 16.93
C PHE A 417 -7.64 17.75 16.43
N TYR A 418 -7.96 18.24 15.22
CA TYR A 418 -7.43 19.51 14.74
C TYR A 418 -7.82 20.67 15.63
N LEU A 419 -9.12 20.78 15.99
CA LEU A 419 -9.64 21.83 16.88
C LEU A 419 -9.09 21.74 18.31
N GLN A 420 -8.75 20.53 18.78
CA GLN A 420 -8.14 20.30 20.09
C GLN A 420 -6.62 20.50 20.12
N GLY A 421 -5.99 20.77 18.97
CA GLY A 421 -4.55 21.02 18.89
C GLY A 421 -3.67 19.76 18.91
N PHE A 422 -4.23 18.56 18.65
CA PHE A 422 -3.44 17.32 18.55
C PHE A 422 -2.58 17.23 17.29
N ALA A 423 -2.67 18.22 16.42
CA ALA A 423 -1.88 18.34 15.20
C ALA A 423 -1.84 17.04 14.37
N HIS A 424 -0.69 16.70 13.79
CA HIS A 424 -0.48 15.52 12.95
C HIS A 424 -0.67 14.19 13.71
N VAL A 425 -0.39 14.15 15.01
CA VAL A 425 -0.64 12.96 15.85
C VAL A 425 -2.13 12.65 15.92
N GLY A 426 -2.98 13.70 15.96
CA GLY A 426 -4.43 13.58 15.92
C GLY A 426 -4.93 12.92 14.62
N LEU A 427 -4.35 13.27 13.46
CA LEU A 427 -4.70 12.65 12.18
C LEU A 427 -4.34 11.16 12.15
N ALA A 428 -3.16 10.81 12.66
CA ALA A 428 -2.72 9.42 12.78
C ALA A 428 -3.64 8.62 13.72
N ALA A 429 -4.04 9.23 14.85
CA ALA A 429 -4.98 8.63 15.81
C ALA A 429 -6.38 8.45 15.22
N ALA A 430 -6.90 9.45 14.49
CA ALA A 430 -8.20 9.38 13.81
C ALA A 430 -8.24 8.22 12.81
N THR A 431 -7.19 8.08 12.01
CA THR A 431 -7.04 6.98 11.04
C THR A 431 -7.02 5.62 11.73
N SER A 432 -6.32 5.50 12.85
CA SER A 432 -6.24 4.29 13.66
C SER A 432 -7.57 3.92 14.30
N ILE A 433 -8.28 4.88 14.86
CA ILE A 433 -9.61 4.68 15.44
C ILE A 433 -10.60 4.27 14.35
N ALA A 434 -10.59 4.95 13.21
CA ALA A 434 -11.44 4.61 12.08
C ALA A 434 -11.19 3.18 11.56
N ALA A 435 -9.94 2.73 11.52
CA ALA A 435 -9.61 1.35 11.16
C ALA A 435 -10.16 0.33 12.18
N CYS A 436 -10.07 0.64 13.47
CA CYS A 436 -10.66 -0.20 14.53
C CYS A 436 -12.21 -0.22 14.45
N VAL A 437 -12.85 0.91 14.17
CA VAL A 437 -14.30 1.00 13.95
C VAL A 437 -14.70 0.18 12.74
N ASN A 438 -13.97 0.29 11.63
CA ASN A 438 -14.19 -0.52 10.41
C ASN A 438 -14.12 -2.02 10.72
N ALA A 439 -13.03 -2.46 11.35
CA ALA A 439 -12.85 -3.86 11.74
C ALA A 439 -13.95 -4.35 12.69
N GLY A 440 -14.32 -3.55 13.68
CA GLY A 440 -15.38 -3.87 14.66
C GLY A 440 -16.76 -3.98 14.02
N LEU A 441 -17.11 -3.09 13.08
CA LEU A 441 -18.38 -3.16 12.35
C LEU A 441 -18.43 -4.34 11.38
N LEU A 442 -17.32 -4.67 10.69
CA LEU A 442 -17.22 -5.87 9.85
C LEU A 442 -17.39 -7.14 10.70
N LEU A 443 -16.69 -7.22 11.82
CA LEU A 443 -16.83 -8.35 12.75
C LEU A 443 -18.28 -8.49 13.24
N ARG A 444 -18.89 -7.39 13.69
CA ARG A 444 -20.29 -7.37 14.11
C ARG A 444 -21.22 -7.87 13.00
N GLY A 445 -21.01 -7.43 11.78
CA GLY A 445 -21.80 -7.88 10.63
C GLY A 445 -21.67 -9.38 10.37
N LEU A 446 -20.46 -9.94 10.43
CA LEU A 446 -20.24 -11.39 10.27
C LEU A 446 -20.88 -12.20 11.41
N LEU A 447 -20.83 -11.71 12.64
CA LEU A 447 -21.49 -12.33 13.81
C LEU A 447 -23.02 -12.31 13.67
N GLN A 448 -23.60 -11.18 13.28
CA GLN A 448 -25.05 -11.02 13.10
C GLN A 448 -25.60 -11.89 11.96
N GLN A 449 -24.84 -12.07 10.90
CA GLN A 449 -25.20 -12.93 9.77
C GLN A 449 -24.95 -14.43 10.06
N GLY A 450 -24.43 -14.79 11.25
CA GLY A 450 -24.08 -16.16 11.59
C GLY A 450 -22.90 -16.74 10.79
N ALA A 451 -22.22 -15.91 10.02
CA ALA A 451 -21.09 -16.31 9.17
C ALA A 451 -19.78 -16.52 9.95
N PHE A 452 -19.72 -16.01 11.16
CA PHE A 452 -18.58 -16.15 12.07
C PHE A 452 -19.05 -16.45 13.48
N ARG A 453 -18.30 -17.31 14.17
CA ARG A 453 -18.41 -17.57 15.61
C ARG A 453 -17.02 -17.81 16.17
N PHE A 454 -16.73 -17.25 17.32
CA PHE A 454 -15.46 -17.52 18.00
C PHE A 454 -15.38 -19.00 18.41
N ALA A 455 -14.30 -19.66 18.02
CA ALA A 455 -14.03 -21.03 18.44
C ALA A 455 -13.75 -21.09 19.96
N ARG A 456 -13.94 -22.26 20.56
CA ARG A 456 -13.58 -22.46 21.97
C ARG A 456 -12.07 -22.24 22.20
N GLY A 457 -11.71 -21.75 23.38
CA GLY A 457 -10.30 -21.58 23.78
C GLY A 457 -9.71 -20.18 23.51
N TRP A 458 -10.48 -19.22 23.03
CA TRP A 458 -9.99 -17.85 22.86
C TRP A 458 -9.45 -17.23 24.16
N GLY A 459 -10.07 -17.46 25.31
CA GLY A 459 -9.58 -16.94 26.59
C GLY A 459 -8.17 -17.41 26.93
N VAL A 460 -7.92 -18.72 26.83
CA VAL A 460 -6.58 -19.28 27.06
C VAL A 460 -5.58 -18.77 26.02
N TRP A 461 -6.02 -18.67 24.77
CA TRP A 461 -5.17 -18.18 23.69
C TRP A 461 -4.78 -16.71 23.90
N LEU A 462 -5.71 -15.84 24.28
CA LEU A 462 -5.44 -14.45 24.61
C LEU A 462 -4.52 -14.29 25.84
N LEU A 463 -4.67 -15.16 26.87
CA LEU A 463 -3.76 -15.17 28.01
C LEU A 463 -2.32 -15.53 27.61
N ARG A 464 -2.15 -16.52 26.74
CA ARG A 464 -0.84 -16.88 26.18
C ARG A 464 -0.21 -15.72 25.40
N LEU A 465 -1.03 -15.08 24.57
CA LEU A 465 -0.61 -13.92 23.79
C LEU A 465 -0.23 -12.74 24.71
N ALA A 466 -1.02 -12.48 25.75
CA ALA A 466 -0.73 -11.44 26.74
C ALA A 466 0.58 -11.72 27.47
N ALA A 467 0.82 -12.94 27.92
CA ALA A 467 2.07 -13.34 28.58
C ALA A 467 3.29 -13.13 27.65
N ALA A 468 3.19 -13.54 26.38
CA ALA A 468 4.26 -13.36 25.40
C ALA A 468 4.52 -11.89 25.08
N ASN A 469 3.46 -11.07 24.94
CA ASN A 469 3.62 -9.63 24.73
C ASN A 469 4.16 -8.91 25.96
N SER A 470 3.80 -9.33 27.18
CA SER A 470 4.36 -8.78 28.42
C SER A 470 5.87 -9.09 28.52
N ALA A 471 6.28 -10.31 28.14
CA ALA A 471 7.69 -10.68 28.09
C ALA A 471 8.45 -9.89 27.02
N LEU A 472 7.87 -9.72 25.84
CA LEU A 472 8.39 -8.86 24.78
C LEU A 472 8.56 -7.42 25.28
N ALA A 473 7.52 -6.86 25.92
CA ALA A 473 7.58 -5.51 26.47
C ALA A 473 8.67 -5.36 27.52
N ALA A 474 8.78 -6.31 28.44
CA ALA A 474 9.85 -6.31 29.46
C ALA A 474 11.25 -6.39 28.83
N PHE A 475 11.43 -7.25 27.84
CA PHE A 475 12.68 -7.34 27.08
C PHE A 475 13.03 -6.02 26.39
N LEU A 476 12.10 -5.46 25.64
CA LEU A 476 12.32 -4.19 24.93
C LEU A 476 12.58 -3.05 25.90
N TYR A 477 11.83 -2.97 27.01
CA TYR A 477 12.00 -1.94 28.03
C TYR A 477 13.40 -2.00 28.68
N THR A 478 13.87 -3.20 29.01
CA THR A 478 15.17 -3.39 29.68
C THR A 478 16.36 -3.25 28.74
N GLN A 479 16.21 -3.60 27.46
CA GLN A 479 17.32 -3.63 26.51
C GLN A 479 17.39 -2.38 25.61
N ALA A 480 16.29 -1.65 25.40
CA ALA A 480 16.31 -0.49 24.51
C ALA A 480 17.11 0.70 25.06
N GLY A 481 17.27 0.79 26.39
CA GLY A 481 17.90 1.93 27.03
C GLY A 481 17.11 3.24 26.87
N MET A 482 17.74 4.35 27.20
CA MET A 482 17.15 5.65 26.92
C MET A 482 17.30 6.01 25.44
N TRP A 483 16.24 6.53 24.82
CA TRP A 483 16.30 6.91 23.40
C TRP A 483 17.35 8.00 23.10
N ARG A 484 17.73 8.79 24.12
CA ARG A 484 18.78 9.83 23.99
C ARG A 484 20.16 9.22 23.78
N ASP A 485 20.43 8.07 24.35
CA ASP A 485 21.73 7.39 24.20
C ASP A 485 21.96 6.98 22.74
N TRP A 486 20.88 6.70 22.00
CA TRP A 486 20.92 6.37 20.57
C TRP A 486 21.45 7.49 19.70
N LEU A 487 21.29 8.76 20.12
CA LEU A 487 21.81 9.91 19.38
C LEU A 487 23.35 9.99 19.42
N GLU A 488 23.96 9.42 20.46
CA GLU A 488 25.41 9.43 20.66
C GLU A 488 26.10 8.24 19.97
N TRP A 489 25.32 7.21 19.60
CA TRP A 489 25.87 6.01 18.98
C TRP A 489 26.19 6.20 17.50
N SER A 490 27.26 5.51 17.05
CA SER A 490 27.53 5.41 15.61
C SER A 490 26.41 4.68 14.88
N ALA A 491 26.22 4.97 13.59
CA ALA A 491 25.18 4.32 12.78
C ALA A 491 25.27 2.79 12.79
N SER A 492 26.49 2.23 12.81
CA SER A 492 26.69 0.78 12.92
C SER A 492 26.24 0.22 14.27
N ALA A 493 26.50 0.95 15.37
CA ALA A 493 26.03 0.56 16.69
C ALA A 493 24.50 0.62 16.80
N GLN A 494 23.87 1.68 16.27
CA GLN A 494 22.42 1.80 16.20
C GLN A 494 21.78 0.64 15.43
N ILE A 495 22.30 0.30 14.25
CA ILE A 495 21.81 -0.81 13.42
C ILE A 495 21.97 -2.15 14.15
N MET A 496 23.15 -2.39 14.74
CA MET A 496 23.42 -3.63 15.47
C MET A 496 22.49 -3.78 16.66
N HIS A 497 22.34 -2.74 17.47
CA HIS A 497 21.46 -2.77 18.65
C HIS A 497 20.00 -2.92 18.25
N MET A 498 19.54 -2.23 17.20
CA MET A 498 18.22 -2.42 16.65
C MET A 498 17.98 -3.86 16.17
N ALA A 499 18.95 -4.47 15.48
CA ALA A 499 18.86 -5.86 15.06
C ALA A 499 18.76 -6.83 16.25
N ILE A 500 19.50 -6.55 17.33
CA ILE A 500 19.42 -7.32 18.60
C ILE A 500 18.04 -7.15 19.24
N LEU A 501 17.49 -5.94 19.30
CA LEU A 501 16.15 -5.69 19.87
C LEU A 501 15.05 -6.38 19.08
N VAL A 502 15.09 -6.27 17.76
CA VAL A 502 14.09 -6.92 16.89
C VAL A 502 14.24 -8.44 16.91
N GLY A 503 15.47 -8.95 16.69
CA GLY A 503 15.73 -10.39 16.66
C GLY A 503 15.54 -11.04 18.03
N GLY A 504 16.08 -10.44 19.10
CA GLY A 504 15.92 -10.90 20.48
C GLY A 504 14.47 -10.81 20.94
N GLY A 505 13.77 -9.72 20.61
CA GLY A 505 12.35 -9.55 20.91
C GLY A 505 11.48 -10.62 20.25
N LEU A 506 11.72 -10.92 18.96
CA LEU A 506 11.05 -12.02 18.25
C LEU A 506 11.36 -13.38 18.88
N ALA A 507 12.61 -13.61 19.29
CA ALA A 507 13.01 -14.85 19.95
C ALA A 507 12.32 -15.01 21.31
N VAL A 508 12.33 -13.98 22.16
CA VAL A 508 11.65 -13.97 23.47
C VAL A 508 10.14 -14.22 23.28
N TYR A 509 9.52 -13.51 22.36
CA TYR A 509 8.10 -13.69 22.04
C TYR A 509 7.78 -15.12 21.62
N ALA A 510 8.55 -15.69 20.69
CA ALA A 510 8.35 -17.05 20.21
C ALA A 510 8.59 -18.10 21.31
N ILE A 511 9.65 -17.94 22.10
CA ILE A 511 9.97 -18.87 23.21
C ILE A 511 8.83 -18.88 24.24
N VAL A 512 8.33 -17.71 24.64
CA VAL A 512 7.24 -17.62 25.63
C VAL A 512 5.94 -18.21 25.07
N LEU A 513 5.63 -17.98 23.81
CA LEU A 513 4.45 -18.59 23.15
C LEU A 513 4.53 -20.12 23.15
N VAL A 514 5.69 -20.69 22.81
CA VAL A 514 5.91 -22.13 22.79
C VAL A 514 5.83 -22.69 24.23
N ALA A 515 6.49 -22.03 25.20
CA ALA A 515 6.45 -22.41 26.62
C ALA A 515 5.02 -22.32 27.20
N ALA A 516 4.22 -21.36 26.77
CA ALA A 516 2.80 -21.23 27.11
C ALA A 516 1.91 -22.28 26.42
N GLY A 517 2.49 -23.17 25.60
CA GLY A 517 1.80 -24.30 24.98
C GLY A 517 1.14 -23.99 23.63
N LEU A 518 1.58 -22.95 22.94
CA LEU A 518 1.21 -22.75 21.52
C LEU A 518 1.95 -23.82 20.69
N ARG A 519 1.20 -24.65 20.00
CA ARG A 519 1.75 -25.68 19.13
C ARG A 519 1.82 -25.17 17.69
N TRP A 520 2.83 -25.61 16.96
CA TRP A 520 3.00 -25.29 15.52
C TRP A 520 1.76 -25.67 14.69
N ARG A 521 1.03 -26.71 15.11
CA ARG A 521 -0.24 -27.12 14.51
C ARG A 521 -1.39 -26.09 14.68
N ASP A 522 -1.29 -25.20 15.67
CA ASP A 522 -2.29 -24.15 15.90
C ASP A 522 -2.12 -22.97 14.93
N VAL A 523 -0.94 -22.88 14.29
CA VAL A 523 -0.55 -21.83 13.33
C VAL A 523 -0.69 -22.33 11.88
N TYR A 524 -0.42 -23.61 11.64
CA TYR A 524 -0.54 -24.26 10.33
C TYR A 524 -1.85 -25.08 10.26
N ARG A 525 -2.78 -24.62 9.46
CA ARG A 525 -3.92 -25.40 8.97
C ARG A 525 -4.12 -25.20 7.49
#